data_a572653bf25f207bf659fcb9044e52d9
#
_entry.id   a572653bf25f207bf659fcb9044e52d9
#
_cell.length_a   1.000
_cell.length_b   1.000
_cell.length_c   1.000
_cell.angle_alpha   90.00
_cell.angle_beta   90.00
_cell.angle_gamma   90.00
#
_symmetry.space_group_name_H-M   'P 1'
#
loop_
_entity.id
_entity.type
_entity.pdbx_description
1 polymer ?
#
loop_
_entity_poly.entity_id
_entity_poly.type
_entity_poly.pdbx_seq_one_letter_code
_entity_poly.pdbx_strand_id
1 'polypeptide(L)'
;KLPIEIETRNISEVQQVLETGGIQRIMLDNFTPKNMREAVSLINDTYETEASGGITLTTARAYAETGVNFISVGALTHSFACLDLSLKAL
;
A
#
# COMPACT_ATOMS: atom_id res chain seq x y z
N LYS A 1 9.46 -20.33 5.01
CA LYS A 1 8.47 -19.99 4.01
C LYS A 1 8.54 -18.52 3.64
N LEU A 2 8.63 -18.23 2.37
CA LEU A 2 8.78 -16.86 1.90
C LEU A 2 7.42 -16.18 1.80
N PRO A 3 7.33 -14.91 2.22
CA PRO A 3 6.10 -14.17 2.00
C PRO A 3 5.89 -13.92 0.50
N ILE A 4 4.63 -13.92 0.10
CA ILE A 4 4.26 -13.66 -1.28
C ILE A 4 3.60 -12.28 -1.34
N GLU A 5 4.14 -11.45 -2.22
CA GLU A 5 3.59 -10.12 -2.46
C GLU A 5 3.13 -10.06 -3.91
N ILE A 6 1.91 -9.57 -4.14
CA ILE A 6 1.34 -9.45 -5.48
C ILE A 6 1.13 -7.97 -5.79
N GLU A 7 1.62 -7.54 -6.95
CA GLU A 7 1.45 -6.18 -7.42
C GLU A 7 0.11 -6.05 -8.14
N THR A 8 -0.64 -4.99 -7.82
CA THR A 8 -1.89 -4.67 -8.50
C THR A 8 -1.84 -3.23 -8.97
N ARG A 9 -2.55 -2.94 -10.05
CA ARG A 9 -2.55 -1.61 -10.67
C ARG A 9 -3.92 -0.97 -10.70
N ASN A 10 -4.96 -1.69 -10.35
CA ASN A 10 -6.31 -1.14 -10.33
C ASN A 10 -7.19 -1.97 -9.42
N ILE A 11 -8.40 -1.48 -9.19
CA ILE A 11 -9.33 -2.13 -8.27
C ILE A 11 -9.72 -3.53 -8.76
N SER A 12 -9.86 -3.69 -10.07
CA SER A 12 -10.22 -4.99 -10.63
C SER A 12 -9.18 -6.05 -10.29
N GLU A 13 -7.89 -5.69 -10.38
CA GLU A 13 -6.82 -6.62 -10.02
C GLU A 13 -6.84 -6.93 -8.53
N VAL A 14 -7.13 -5.92 -7.70
CA VAL A 14 -7.25 -6.16 -6.26
C VAL A 14 -8.34 -7.19 -5.99
N GLN A 15 -9.49 -7.05 -6.65
CA GLN A 15 -10.58 -7.98 -6.46
C GLN A 15 -10.20 -9.40 -6.87
N GLN A 16 -9.46 -9.55 -7.97
CA GLN A 16 -8.99 -10.85 -8.41
C GLN A 16 -8.07 -11.50 -7.38
N VAL A 17 -7.18 -10.71 -6.81
CA VAL A 17 -6.25 -11.21 -5.80
C VAL A 17 -7.01 -11.66 -4.55
N LEU A 18 -8.02 -10.89 -4.15
CA LEU A 18 -8.81 -11.25 -2.99
C LEU A 18 -9.56 -12.57 -3.19
N GLU A 19 -10.00 -12.82 -4.42
CA GLU A 19 -10.69 -14.08 -4.74
C GLU A 19 -9.73 -15.26 -4.74
N THR A 20 -8.49 -15.01 -5.14
CA THR A 20 -7.49 -16.08 -5.25
C THR A 20 -6.90 -16.44 -3.88
N GLY A 21 -6.53 -15.45 -3.11
CA GLY A 21 -5.92 -15.66 -1.81
C GLY A 21 -4.51 -16.21 -1.89
N GLY A 22 -4.02 -16.71 -0.76
CA GLY A 22 -2.72 -17.38 -0.73
C GLY A 22 -1.52 -16.45 -0.73
N ILE A 23 -1.71 -15.19 -0.33
CA ILE A 23 -0.62 -14.19 -0.33
C ILE A 23 -0.54 -13.54 1.04
N GLN A 24 0.51 -12.75 1.26
CA GLN A 24 0.70 -12.03 2.51
C GLN A 24 0.54 -10.53 2.34
N ARG A 25 0.90 -9.99 1.18
CA ARG A 25 0.88 -8.55 0.98
C ARG A 25 0.43 -8.21 -0.44
N ILE A 26 -0.33 -7.14 -0.56
CA ILE A 26 -0.75 -6.60 -1.86
C ILE A 26 -0.07 -5.27 -2.06
N MET A 27 0.65 -5.13 -3.19
CA MET A 27 1.25 -3.85 -3.57
C MET A 27 0.27 -3.11 -4.47
N LEU A 28 0.00 -1.86 -4.12
CA LEU A 28 -0.92 -0.98 -4.85
C LEU A 28 -0.08 0.01 -5.62
N ASP A 29 0.14 -0.27 -6.91
CA ASP A 29 1.07 0.49 -7.73
C ASP A 29 0.33 1.54 -8.55
N ASN A 30 0.78 2.79 -8.44
CA ASN A 30 0.22 3.92 -9.19
C ASN A 30 -1.26 4.20 -8.89
N PHE A 31 -1.72 3.86 -7.71
CA PHE A 31 -3.07 4.24 -7.29
C PHE A 31 -3.06 5.72 -6.89
N THR A 32 -4.17 6.41 -7.19
CA THR A 32 -4.39 7.72 -6.57
C THR A 32 -4.76 7.50 -5.10
N PRO A 33 -4.62 8.53 -4.26
CA PRO A 33 -5.04 8.36 -2.86
C PRO A 33 -6.50 7.93 -2.73
N LYS A 34 -7.36 8.46 -3.60
CA LYS A 34 -8.79 8.09 -3.57
C LYS A 34 -8.98 6.61 -3.87
N ASN A 35 -8.35 6.13 -4.95
CA ASN A 35 -8.48 4.73 -5.32
C ASN A 35 -7.80 3.82 -4.32
N MET A 36 -6.70 4.28 -3.73
CA MET A 36 -6.02 3.49 -2.71
C MET A 36 -6.89 3.34 -1.46
N ARG A 37 -7.59 4.38 -1.08
CA ARG A 37 -8.52 4.29 0.05
C ARG A 37 -9.58 3.24 -0.21
N GLU A 38 -10.10 3.21 -1.43
CA GLU A 38 -11.09 2.21 -1.82
C GLU A 38 -10.48 0.80 -1.76
N ALA A 39 -9.26 0.63 -2.28
CA ALA A 39 -8.60 -0.67 -2.26
C ALA A 39 -8.34 -1.14 -0.84
N VAL A 40 -7.85 -0.26 0.02
CA VAL A 40 -7.58 -0.61 1.41
C VAL A 40 -8.86 -1.04 2.10
N SER A 41 -9.96 -0.35 1.81
CA SER A 41 -11.25 -0.70 2.39
C SER A 41 -11.72 -2.08 1.92
N LEU A 42 -11.52 -2.40 0.64
CA LEU A 42 -11.87 -3.71 0.11
C LEU A 42 -11.05 -4.83 0.74
N ILE A 43 -9.76 -4.58 0.91
CA ILE A 43 -8.85 -5.58 1.48
C ILE A 43 -9.18 -5.81 2.96
N ASN A 44 -9.55 -4.74 3.67
CA ASN A 44 -10.07 -4.80 5.03
C ASN A 44 -9.18 -5.62 5.96
N ASP A 45 -7.89 -5.33 5.94
CA ASP A 45 -6.88 -5.95 6.81
C ASP A 45 -6.70 -7.46 6.60
N THR A 46 -7.28 -8.02 5.54
CA THR A 46 -7.06 -9.42 5.21
C THR A 46 -5.61 -9.66 4.85
N TYR A 47 -4.98 -8.71 4.20
CA TYR A 47 -3.57 -8.76 3.83
C TYR A 47 -2.94 -7.41 4.14
N GLU A 48 -1.62 -7.41 4.30
CA GLU A 48 -0.89 -6.16 4.38
C GLU A 48 -0.92 -5.45 3.04
N THR A 49 -0.86 -4.12 3.06
CA THR A 49 -0.91 -3.31 1.85
C THR A 49 0.32 -2.42 1.77
N GLU A 50 0.83 -2.24 0.56
CA GLU A 50 1.98 -1.38 0.30
C GLU A 50 1.67 -0.45 -0.86
N ALA A 51 1.83 0.85 -0.64
CA ALA A 51 1.64 1.86 -1.69
C ALA A 51 2.96 2.07 -2.41
N SER A 52 2.93 2.09 -3.74
CA SER A 52 4.13 2.34 -4.53
C SER A 52 3.79 3.08 -5.81
N GLY A 53 4.81 3.47 -6.56
CA GLY A 53 4.62 4.13 -7.85
C GLY A 53 4.69 5.65 -7.75
N GLY A 54 5.90 6.21 -7.76
CA GLY A 54 6.08 7.66 -7.87
C GLY A 54 5.67 8.46 -6.64
N ILE A 55 5.65 7.84 -5.48
CA ILE A 55 5.31 8.54 -4.25
C ILE A 55 6.52 9.29 -3.75
N THR A 56 6.33 10.57 -3.43
CA THR A 56 7.38 11.42 -2.86
C THR A 56 7.03 11.76 -1.43
N LEU A 57 7.98 12.39 -0.73
CA LEU A 57 7.70 12.87 0.61
C LEU A 57 6.53 13.84 0.64
N THR A 58 6.40 14.64 -0.43
CA THR A 58 5.30 15.60 -0.52
C THR A 58 3.94 14.92 -0.58
N THR A 59 3.84 13.81 -1.32
CA THR A 59 2.57 13.12 -1.50
C THR A 59 2.36 11.99 -0.50
N ALA A 60 3.40 11.59 0.22
CA ALA A 60 3.33 10.43 1.11
C ALA A 60 2.22 10.57 2.15
N ARG A 61 1.97 11.78 2.64
CA ARG A 61 0.96 11.98 3.66
C ARG A 61 -0.44 11.60 3.15
N ALA A 62 -0.75 11.98 1.91
CA ALA A 62 -2.05 11.64 1.34
C ALA A 62 -2.22 10.13 1.26
N TYR A 63 -1.16 9.42 0.91
CA TYR A 63 -1.22 7.96 0.88
C TYR A 63 -1.27 7.36 2.28
N ALA A 64 -0.57 7.99 3.23
CA ALA A 64 -0.61 7.53 4.62
C ALA A 64 -2.04 7.55 5.16
N GLU A 65 -2.81 8.55 4.78
CA GLU A 65 -4.17 8.70 5.28
C GLU A 65 -5.13 7.68 4.70
N THR A 66 -4.71 6.91 3.71
CA THR A 66 -5.57 5.87 3.13
C THR A 66 -5.68 4.63 4.01
N GLY A 67 -4.81 4.49 5.00
CA GLY A 67 -4.78 3.31 5.85
C GLY A 67 -3.84 2.22 5.38
N VAL A 68 -3.06 2.47 4.32
CA VAL A 68 -2.09 1.50 3.82
C VAL A 68 -1.01 1.24 4.87
N ASN A 69 -0.47 0.02 4.91
CA ASN A 69 0.49 -0.38 5.94
C ASN A 69 1.90 0.11 5.66
N PHE A 70 2.28 0.16 4.39
CA PHE A 70 3.64 0.53 3.99
C PHE A 70 3.58 1.48 2.81
N ILE A 71 4.59 2.35 2.71
CA ILE A 71 4.76 3.23 1.56
C ILE A 71 6.19 3.13 1.08
N SER A 72 6.36 2.97 -0.24
CA SER A 72 7.67 3.04 -0.88
C SER A 72 7.90 4.46 -1.37
N VAL A 73 8.89 5.12 -0.81
CA VAL A 73 9.25 6.48 -1.19
C VAL A 73 10.66 6.45 -1.75
N GLY A 74 10.76 6.70 -3.06
CA GLY A 74 12.04 6.53 -3.74
C GLY A 74 12.46 5.07 -3.64
N ALA A 75 13.66 4.81 -3.11
CA ALA A 75 14.16 3.45 -2.95
C ALA A 75 13.87 2.87 -1.57
N LEU A 76 13.15 3.60 -0.72
CA LEU A 76 12.93 3.20 0.66
C LEU A 76 11.47 2.85 0.90
N THR A 77 11.24 1.84 1.74
CA THR A 77 9.90 1.48 2.17
C THR A 77 9.78 1.76 3.66
N HIS A 78 8.70 2.41 4.05
CA HIS A 78 8.48 2.81 5.43
C HIS A 78 7.17 2.24 5.96
N SER A 79 7.23 1.68 7.17
CA SER A 79 6.05 1.19 7.87
C SER A 79 5.49 2.32 8.72
N PHE A 80 4.17 2.47 8.74
CA PHE A 80 3.54 3.48 9.55
C PHE A 80 3.70 3.21 11.04
N ALA A 81 3.91 1.97 11.42
CA ALA A 81 4.22 1.68 12.81
C ALA A 81 5.51 2.37 13.24
N CYS A 82 6.42 2.61 12.28
CA CYS A 82 7.66 3.31 12.55
C CYS A 82 7.60 4.78 12.20
N LEU A 83 6.57 5.20 11.47
CA LEU A 83 6.50 6.55 10.89
C LEU A 83 5.51 7.46 11.58
N ASP A 84 4.88 7.04 12.63
CA ASP A 84 3.79 7.81 13.23
C ASP A 84 4.17 9.27 13.48
N LEU A 85 5.43 9.56 13.64
CA LEU A 85 5.91 10.90 13.87
C LEU A 85 6.99 11.32 12.90
N SER A 86 7.27 10.54 11.89
CA SER A 86 8.55 10.63 11.24
C SER A 86 8.57 10.80 9.75
N LEU A 87 7.46 11.08 9.12
CA LEU A 87 7.53 11.36 7.68
C LEU A 87 8.53 12.46 7.38
N LYS A 88 8.64 13.42 8.28
CA LYS A 88 9.56 14.53 8.12
C LYS A 88 11.02 14.15 8.34
N ALA A 89 11.26 13.00 8.93
CA ALA A 89 12.62 12.60 9.26
C ALA A 89 13.32 11.94 8.07
N LEU A 90 12.61 11.74 7.02
CA LEU A 90 13.17 11.11 5.84
C LEU A 90 13.86 12.10 4.96
#